data_2eb0d865436412d813aa42b170dcf564
#
_entry.id   2eb0d865436412d813aa42b170dcf564
#
_cell.length_a   1.000
_cell.length_b   1.000
_cell.length_c   1.000
_cell.angle_alpha   90.00
_cell.angle_beta   90.00
_cell.angle_gamma   90.00
#
_symmetry.space_group_name_H-M   'P 1'
#
loop_
_entity.id
_entity.type
_entity.pdbx_description
1 polymer ?
#
loop_
_entity_poly.entity_id
_entity_poly.type
_entity_poly.pdbx_seq_one_letter_code
_entity_poly.pdbx_strand_id
1 'polypeptide(L)'
;MALTEIDHVSADGQMQECIDNCFKAAQACEWCADECADLGEDMARCIRLCRDVADVATLHARLMARNSTVESDLARTCAELCEECADECAEHDHDHCRTCADVLRECAESCRAMAN
;
A
#
# COMPACT_ATOMS: atom_id res chain seq x y z
N MET A 1 -5.22 -7.23 25.56
CA MET A 1 -6.47 -6.86 24.87
C MET A 1 -6.86 -7.94 23.87
N ALA A 2 -8.12 -8.33 23.88
CA ALA A 2 -8.62 -9.33 22.93
C ALA A 2 -8.76 -8.70 21.53
N LEU A 3 -8.54 -9.50 20.48
CA LEU A 3 -8.72 -9.02 19.10
C LEU A 3 -10.13 -8.50 18.84
N THR A 4 -11.14 -9.11 19.50
CA THR A 4 -12.53 -8.66 19.37
C THR A 4 -12.74 -7.23 19.86
N GLU A 5 -11.97 -6.80 20.85
CA GLU A 5 -12.05 -5.42 21.33
C GLU A 5 -11.46 -4.44 20.32
N ILE A 6 -10.39 -4.84 19.64
CA ILE A 6 -9.81 -4.05 18.55
C ILE A 6 -10.80 -3.92 17.40
N ASP A 7 -11.48 -5.02 17.05
CA ASP A 7 -12.47 -5.02 15.97
C ASP A 7 -13.64 -4.08 16.27
N HIS A 8 -14.03 -3.95 17.53
CA HIS A 8 -15.10 -3.01 17.93
C HIS A 8 -14.67 -1.56 17.84
N VAL A 9 -13.38 -1.28 18.02
CA VAL A 9 -12.83 0.08 17.94
C VAL A 9 -12.60 0.49 16.48
N SER A 10 -12.27 -0.49 15.64
CA SER A 10 -12.04 -0.23 14.21
C SER A 10 -13.35 0.15 13.52
N ALA A 11 -13.25 0.91 12.45
CA ALA A 11 -14.39 1.24 11.61
C ALA A 11 -14.92 -0.05 10.94
N ASP A 12 -15.87 0.07 10.05
CA ASP A 12 -16.50 -1.08 9.38
C ASP A 12 -15.48 -2.02 8.70
N GLY A 13 -15.98 -3.17 8.23
CA GLY A 13 -15.14 -4.20 7.61
C GLY A 13 -14.38 -3.72 6.38
N GLN A 14 -14.96 -2.80 5.60
CA GLN A 14 -14.33 -2.24 4.42
C GLN A 14 -13.08 -1.42 4.80
N MET A 15 -13.20 -0.59 5.82
CA MET A 15 -12.06 0.20 6.30
C MET A 15 -10.98 -0.69 6.90
N GLN A 16 -11.37 -1.72 7.66
CA GLN A 16 -10.39 -2.65 8.23
C GLN A 16 -9.63 -3.39 7.13
N GLU A 17 -10.31 -3.82 6.09
CA GLU A 17 -9.66 -4.45 4.94
C GLU A 17 -8.65 -3.50 4.29
N CYS A 18 -9.01 -2.23 4.13
CA CYS A 18 -8.10 -1.24 3.55
C CYS A 18 -6.88 -1.00 4.46
N ILE A 19 -7.09 -0.95 5.78
CA ILE A 19 -5.97 -0.82 6.74
C ILE A 19 -5.01 -2.00 6.56
N ASP A 20 -5.53 -3.21 6.53
CA ASP A 20 -4.71 -4.41 6.38
C ASP A 20 -3.97 -4.41 5.05
N ASN A 21 -4.64 -4.04 3.97
CA ASN A 21 -4.02 -3.96 2.64
C ASN A 21 -2.94 -2.88 2.57
N CYS A 22 -3.14 -1.75 3.23
CA CYS A 22 -2.14 -0.68 3.27
C CYS A 22 -0.87 -1.11 4.01
N PHE A 23 -1.00 -1.79 5.15
CA PHE A 23 0.16 -2.30 5.86
C PHE A 23 0.88 -3.39 5.06
N LYS A 24 0.12 -4.25 4.39
CA LYS A 24 0.68 -5.29 3.53
C LYS A 24 1.40 -4.68 2.33
N ALA A 25 0.83 -3.64 1.73
CA ALA A 25 1.47 -2.91 0.63
C ALA A 25 2.79 -2.29 1.07
N ALA A 26 2.81 -1.66 2.24
CA ALA A 26 4.03 -1.07 2.79
C ALA A 26 5.11 -2.14 2.98
N GLN A 27 4.75 -3.28 3.55
CA GLN A 27 5.70 -4.39 3.75
C GLN A 27 6.22 -4.91 2.41
N ALA A 28 5.33 -5.14 1.46
CA ALA A 28 5.71 -5.66 0.13
C ALA A 28 6.64 -4.68 -0.59
N CYS A 29 6.38 -3.38 -0.49
CA CYS A 29 7.19 -2.35 -1.13
C CYS A 29 8.56 -2.21 -0.48
N GLU A 30 8.66 -2.30 0.84
CA GLU A 30 9.96 -2.29 1.52
C GLU A 30 10.79 -3.50 1.08
N TRP A 31 10.18 -4.68 1.05
CA TRP A 31 10.84 -5.89 0.58
C TRP A 31 11.27 -5.78 -0.88
N CYS A 32 10.37 -5.31 -1.76
CA CYS A 32 10.67 -5.15 -3.19
C CYS A 32 11.81 -4.16 -3.42
N ALA A 33 11.80 -3.04 -2.72
CA ALA A 33 12.87 -2.04 -2.83
C ALA A 33 14.22 -2.62 -2.42
N ASP A 34 14.25 -3.40 -1.35
CA ASP A 34 15.47 -4.04 -0.87
C ASP A 34 16.00 -5.05 -1.89
N GLU A 35 15.12 -5.91 -2.42
CA GLU A 35 15.51 -6.90 -3.42
C GLU A 35 15.99 -6.24 -4.72
N CYS A 36 15.45 -5.09 -5.09
CA CYS A 36 15.84 -4.37 -6.29
C CYS A 36 17.16 -3.60 -6.16
N ALA A 37 17.63 -3.35 -4.94
CA ALA A 37 18.74 -2.44 -4.68
C ALA A 37 20.03 -2.82 -5.40
N ASP A 38 20.26 -4.11 -5.62
CA ASP A 38 21.49 -4.61 -6.25
C ASP A 38 21.30 -5.05 -7.70
N LEU A 39 20.14 -4.76 -8.32
CA LEU A 39 19.81 -5.27 -9.65
C LEU A 39 20.13 -4.30 -10.80
N GLY A 40 20.63 -3.09 -10.50
CA GLY A 40 21.05 -2.16 -11.52
C GLY A 40 20.20 -0.89 -11.58
N GLU A 41 20.63 0.03 -12.45
CA GLU A 41 20.04 1.37 -12.54
C GLU A 41 18.62 1.39 -13.09
N ASP A 42 18.26 0.39 -13.90
CA ASP A 42 16.91 0.27 -14.44
C ASP A 42 15.86 0.02 -13.36
N MET A 43 16.28 -0.36 -12.15
CA MET A 43 15.37 -0.56 -11.02
C MET A 43 15.15 0.71 -10.19
N ALA A 44 15.82 1.81 -10.52
CA ALA A 44 15.78 3.02 -9.68
C ALA A 44 14.36 3.56 -9.51
N ARG A 45 13.57 3.62 -10.58
CA ARG A 45 12.20 4.11 -10.51
C ARG A 45 11.31 3.19 -9.67
N CYS A 46 11.48 1.87 -9.82
CA CYS A 46 10.75 0.90 -9.02
C CYS A 46 11.05 1.10 -7.53
N ILE A 47 12.32 1.27 -7.18
CA ILE A 47 12.73 1.50 -5.79
C ILE A 47 12.10 2.78 -5.23
N ARG A 48 12.15 3.89 -5.99
CA ARG A 48 11.58 5.16 -5.53
C ARG A 48 10.09 5.05 -5.29
N LEU A 49 9.36 4.46 -6.23
CA LEU A 49 7.92 4.30 -6.09
C LEU A 49 7.56 3.37 -4.93
N CYS A 50 8.29 2.29 -4.75
CA CYS A 50 8.07 1.38 -3.62
C CYS A 50 8.25 2.10 -2.29
N ARG A 51 9.26 2.95 -2.17
CA ARG A 51 9.49 3.72 -0.95
C ARG A 51 8.38 4.73 -0.70
N ASP A 52 7.92 5.40 -1.77
CA ASP A 52 6.80 6.34 -1.66
C ASP A 52 5.52 5.63 -1.21
N VAL A 53 5.22 4.46 -1.79
CA VAL A 53 4.06 3.68 -1.37
C VAL A 53 4.19 3.26 0.09
N ALA A 54 5.37 2.79 0.50
CA ALA A 54 5.57 2.37 1.89
C ALA A 54 5.23 3.50 2.87
N ASP A 55 5.65 4.72 2.55
CA ASP A 55 5.37 5.88 3.40
C ASP A 55 3.89 6.28 3.36
N VAL A 56 3.32 6.41 2.17
CA VAL A 56 1.93 6.88 2.01
C VAL A 56 0.93 5.84 2.52
N ALA A 57 1.14 4.56 2.21
CA ALA A 57 0.24 3.51 2.65
C ALA A 57 0.26 3.37 4.18
N THR A 58 1.42 3.48 4.79
CA THR A 58 1.54 3.44 6.25
C THR A 58 0.80 4.63 6.88
N LEU A 59 0.98 5.83 6.34
CA LEU A 59 0.27 7.01 6.82
C LEU A 59 -1.25 6.83 6.66
N HIS A 60 -1.68 6.35 5.50
CA HIS A 60 -3.11 6.14 5.23
C HIS A 60 -3.72 5.14 6.24
N ALA A 61 -3.03 4.04 6.49
CA ALA A 61 -3.48 3.06 7.47
C ALA A 61 -3.62 3.67 8.86
N ARG A 62 -2.67 4.50 9.27
CA ARG A 62 -2.70 5.17 10.57
C ARG A 62 -3.85 6.17 10.66
N LEU A 63 -4.09 6.92 9.58
CA LEU A 63 -5.20 7.89 9.55
C LEU A 63 -6.55 7.17 9.63
N MET A 64 -6.70 6.06 8.92
CA MET A 64 -7.93 5.25 9.01
C MET A 64 -8.11 4.68 10.41
N ALA A 65 -7.05 4.17 11.01
CA ALA A 65 -7.11 3.56 12.34
C ALA A 65 -7.59 4.54 13.41
N ARG A 66 -7.26 5.83 13.27
CA ARG A 66 -7.69 6.87 14.22
C ARG A 66 -8.86 7.71 13.71
N ASN A 67 -9.49 7.23 12.64
CA ASN A 67 -10.70 7.85 12.07
C ASN A 67 -10.52 9.33 11.75
N SER A 68 -9.40 9.65 11.09
CA SER A 68 -9.06 11.03 10.71
C SER A 68 -9.99 11.56 9.63
N THR A 69 -10.30 12.85 9.69
CA THR A 69 -11.17 13.50 8.71
C THR A 69 -10.52 13.65 7.33
N VAL A 70 -9.20 13.51 7.22
CA VAL A 70 -8.48 13.63 5.94
C VAL A 70 -8.19 12.27 5.30
N GLU A 71 -8.65 11.18 5.89
CA GLU A 71 -8.39 9.83 5.41
C GLU A 71 -8.85 9.64 3.95
N SER A 72 -10.05 10.09 3.60
CA SER A 72 -10.60 9.86 2.26
C SER A 72 -9.84 10.62 1.17
N ASP A 73 -9.28 11.77 1.49
CA ASP A 73 -8.43 12.52 0.55
C ASP A 73 -7.12 11.77 0.31
N LEU A 74 -6.52 11.25 1.37
CA LEU A 74 -5.29 10.48 1.24
C LEU A 74 -5.54 9.14 0.55
N ALA A 75 -6.74 8.57 0.69
CA ALA A 75 -7.11 7.33 0.02
C ALA A 75 -6.95 7.43 -1.49
N ARG A 76 -7.36 8.53 -2.10
CA ARG A 76 -7.21 8.73 -3.55
C ARG A 76 -5.73 8.77 -3.94
N THR A 77 -4.93 9.53 -3.21
CA THR A 77 -3.49 9.62 -3.46
C THR A 77 -2.82 8.25 -3.30
N CYS A 78 -3.18 7.54 -2.25
CA CYS A 78 -2.64 6.19 -2.00
C CYS A 78 -2.99 5.24 -3.15
N ALA A 79 -4.25 5.26 -3.62
CA ALA A 79 -4.69 4.42 -4.73
C ALA A 79 -3.91 4.72 -6.01
N GLU A 80 -3.78 6.00 -6.37
CA GLU A 80 -3.05 6.41 -7.57
C GLU A 80 -1.58 5.98 -7.50
N LEU A 81 -0.95 6.18 -6.36
CA LEU A 81 0.46 5.81 -6.17
C LEU A 81 0.65 4.30 -6.22
N CYS A 82 -0.25 3.53 -5.61
CA CYS A 82 -0.21 2.07 -5.68
C CYS A 82 -0.36 1.57 -7.11
N GLU A 83 -1.25 2.17 -7.90
CA GLU A 83 -1.44 1.80 -9.30
C GLU A 83 -0.19 2.11 -10.12
N GLU A 84 0.39 3.29 -9.95
CA GLU A 84 1.61 3.67 -10.65
C GLU A 84 2.77 2.74 -10.30
N CYS A 85 2.94 2.44 -9.02
CA CYS A 85 3.99 1.53 -8.58
C CYS A 85 3.77 0.11 -9.08
N ALA A 86 2.51 -0.37 -9.08
CA ALA A 86 2.18 -1.69 -9.62
C ALA A 86 2.53 -1.79 -11.10
N ASP A 87 2.23 -0.75 -11.88
CA ASP A 87 2.55 -0.72 -13.31
C ASP A 87 4.06 -0.77 -13.52
N GLU A 88 4.82 -0.03 -12.74
CA GLU A 88 6.28 -0.06 -12.82
C GLU A 88 6.84 -1.44 -12.44
N CYS A 89 6.36 -2.02 -11.33
CA CYS A 89 6.80 -3.35 -10.91
C CYS A 89 6.50 -4.41 -11.98
N ALA A 90 5.34 -4.29 -12.64
CA ALA A 90 4.93 -5.26 -13.66
C ALA A 90 5.82 -5.24 -14.91
N GLU A 91 6.59 -4.18 -15.13
CA GLU A 91 7.54 -4.10 -16.25
C GLU A 91 8.82 -4.91 -16.03
N HIS A 92 9.06 -5.33 -14.77
CA HIS A 92 10.28 -6.06 -14.42
C HIS A 92 9.99 -7.54 -14.23
N ASP A 93 10.84 -8.38 -14.80
CA ASP A 93 10.65 -9.84 -14.81
C ASP A 93 11.34 -10.48 -13.60
N HIS A 94 10.90 -10.11 -12.40
CA HIS A 94 11.39 -10.68 -11.14
C HIS A 94 10.19 -11.09 -10.28
N ASP A 95 10.32 -12.22 -9.57
CA ASP A 95 9.23 -12.72 -8.72
C ASP A 95 8.79 -11.70 -7.68
N HIS A 96 9.74 -11.03 -7.04
CA HIS A 96 9.40 -10.03 -6.02
C HIS A 96 8.65 -8.84 -6.62
N CYS A 97 8.97 -8.45 -7.85
CA CYS A 97 8.25 -7.37 -8.54
C CYS A 97 6.82 -7.78 -8.87
N ARG A 98 6.63 -9.01 -9.36
CA ARG A 98 5.29 -9.53 -9.69
C ARG A 98 4.42 -9.64 -8.44
N THR A 99 4.98 -10.16 -7.36
CA THR A 99 4.28 -10.28 -6.08
C THR A 99 3.89 -8.90 -5.55
N CYS A 100 4.82 -7.95 -5.60
CA CYS A 100 4.56 -6.59 -5.18
C CYS A 100 3.44 -5.95 -6.00
N ALA A 101 3.48 -6.11 -7.34
CA ALA A 101 2.44 -5.57 -8.22
C ALA A 101 1.05 -6.08 -7.83
N ASP A 102 0.92 -7.38 -7.55
CA ASP A 102 -0.36 -7.98 -7.16
C ASP A 102 -0.89 -7.41 -5.84
N VAL A 103 0.00 -7.28 -4.85
CA VAL A 103 -0.36 -6.70 -3.55
C VAL A 103 -0.81 -5.24 -3.72
N LEU A 104 -0.10 -4.49 -4.56
CA LEU A 104 -0.42 -3.08 -4.78
C LEU A 104 -1.75 -2.88 -5.50
N ARG A 105 -2.09 -3.75 -6.45
CA ARG A 105 -3.38 -3.66 -7.15
C ARG A 105 -4.53 -3.91 -6.20
N GLU A 106 -4.39 -4.87 -5.31
CA GLU A 106 -5.40 -5.14 -4.29
C GLU A 106 -5.55 -3.97 -3.32
N CYS A 107 -4.43 -3.37 -2.92
CA CYS A 107 -4.45 -2.19 -2.05
C CYS A 107 -5.11 -1.00 -2.77
N ALA A 108 -4.77 -0.76 -4.03
CA ALA A 108 -5.36 0.32 -4.81
C ALA A 108 -6.88 0.18 -4.89
N GLU A 109 -7.37 -1.02 -5.11
CA GLU A 109 -8.81 -1.29 -5.18
C GLU A 109 -9.49 -0.93 -3.86
N SER A 110 -8.94 -1.37 -2.72
CA SER A 110 -9.52 -1.05 -1.42
C SER A 110 -9.43 0.45 -1.10
N CYS A 111 -8.34 1.12 -1.50
CA CYS A 111 -8.22 2.57 -1.32
C CYS A 111 -9.23 3.33 -2.17
N ARG A 112 -9.49 2.90 -3.41
CA ARG A 112 -10.51 3.52 -4.26
C ARG A 112 -11.89 3.46 -3.61
N ALA A 113 -12.21 2.35 -2.95
CA ALA A 113 -13.48 2.21 -2.24
C ALA A 113 -13.60 3.18 -1.06
N MET A 114 -12.49 3.63 -0.49
CA MET A 114 -12.46 4.57 0.64
C MET A 114 -12.36 6.02 0.20
N ALA A 115 -12.04 6.27 -1.06
CA ALA A 115 -11.81 7.63 -1.58
C ALA A 115 -13.12 8.38 -1.81
N ASN A 116 -13.04 9.70 -1.69
CA ASN A 116 -14.14 10.58 -2.09
C ASN A 116 -14.23 10.71 -3.60
#